data_459e04e59d476992d785814b89a24d22
#
_entry.id   459e04e59d476992d785814b89a24d22
#
_cell.length_a   1.000
_cell.length_b   1.000
_cell.length_c   1.000
_cell.angle_alpha   90.00
_cell.angle_beta   90.00
_cell.angle_gamma   90.00
#
_symmetry.space_group_name_H-M   'P 1'
#
loop_
_entity.id
_entity.type
_entity.pdbx_description
1 polymer ?
#
loop_
_entity_poly.entity_id
_entity_poly.type
_entity_poly.pdbx_seq_one_letter_code
_entity_poly.pdbx_strand_id
1 'polypeptide(L)'
;MSGVGSRRRAAELFVQQWAGHGYEKGETHSFWLSLLQDVLGMREVSTKCRFEQRTRAGGFIDVVIPSARTIVEQKSSGVNLDRGELRQGQMVTPFEQAKRYADALPNRQRPDFIIVCNFECFRVHDLNKDDPAGDYIDFLIDPAYSRTEKERQVSIRAGQLIGKLHRGLLEQYQDPDSAWSQHCLNVLCVRLVFCLFAEDAGLFGKDAL
;
A
#
# COMPACT_ATOMS: atom_id res chain seq x y z
N MET A 1 6.59 -26.36 -7.28
CA MET A 1 6.71 -25.03 -7.91
C MET A 1 5.38 -24.47 -8.48
N SER A 2 4.21 -24.97 -8.05
CA SER A 2 2.89 -24.58 -8.60
C SER A 2 2.10 -23.50 -7.83
N GLY A 3 2.57 -23.06 -6.66
CA GLY A 3 1.77 -22.19 -5.80
C GLY A 3 1.76 -20.69 -6.17
N VAL A 4 2.85 -20.14 -6.67
CA VAL A 4 2.97 -18.69 -6.92
C VAL A 4 2.21 -18.28 -8.20
N GLY A 5 2.32 -19.05 -9.27
CA GLY A 5 1.58 -18.80 -10.52
C GLY A 5 0.06 -18.89 -10.35
N SER A 6 -0.39 -19.84 -9.51
CA SER A 6 -1.80 -20.01 -9.18
C SER A 6 -2.37 -18.82 -8.40
N ARG A 7 -1.65 -18.30 -7.40
CA ARG A 7 -2.10 -17.14 -6.61
C ARG A 7 -2.11 -15.85 -7.44
N ARG A 8 -1.10 -15.67 -8.28
CA ARG A 8 -1.06 -14.51 -9.19
C ARG A 8 -2.28 -14.52 -10.12
N ARG A 9 -2.59 -15.67 -10.71
CA ARG A 9 -3.77 -15.83 -11.58
C ARG A 9 -5.06 -15.54 -10.83
N ALA A 10 -5.20 -16.05 -9.59
CA ALA A 10 -6.36 -15.78 -8.74
C ALA A 10 -6.50 -14.26 -8.43
N ALA A 11 -5.39 -13.58 -8.14
CA ALA A 11 -5.40 -12.14 -7.92
C ALA A 11 -5.80 -11.36 -9.18
N GLU A 12 -5.33 -11.75 -10.36
CA GLU A 12 -5.72 -11.13 -11.63
C GLU A 12 -7.22 -11.28 -11.91
N LEU A 13 -7.77 -12.48 -11.64
CA LEU A 13 -9.21 -12.73 -11.77
C LEU A 13 -10.03 -11.93 -10.76
N PHE A 14 -9.55 -11.83 -9.52
CA PHE A 14 -10.18 -11.02 -8.47
C PHE A 14 -10.27 -9.55 -8.88
N VAL A 15 -9.18 -8.97 -9.39
CA VAL A 15 -9.17 -7.59 -9.85
C VAL A 15 -10.15 -7.37 -11.00
N GLN A 16 -10.23 -8.31 -11.97
CA GLN A 16 -11.19 -8.24 -13.05
C GLN A 16 -12.63 -8.34 -12.57
N GLN A 17 -12.91 -9.24 -11.63
CA GLN A 17 -14.23 -9.45 -11.07
C GLN A 17 -14.74 -8.21 -10.32
N TRP A 18 -13.86 -7.54 -9.57
CA TRP A 18 -14.22 -6.42 -8.73
C TRP A 18 -14.01 -5.05 -9.39
N ALA A 19 -13.58 -5.01 -10.65
CA ALA A 19 -13.47 -3.77 -11.42
C ALA A 19 -14.85 -3.10 -11.56
N GLY A 20 -14.94 -1.82 -11.13
CA GLY A 20 -16.18 -1.05 -11.18
C GLY A 20 -17.19 -1.35 -10.06
N HIS A 21 -16.86 -2.25 -9.14
CA HIS A 21 -17.60 -2.47 -7.90
C HIS A 21 -17.13 -1.51 -6.80
N GLY A 22 -17.92 -1.33 -5.74
CA GLY A 22 -17.52 -0.42 -4.66
C GLY A 22 -18.62 0.03 -3.73
N TYR A 23 -19.74 -0.70 -3.70
CA TYR A 23 -20.84 -0.42 -2.79
C TYR A 23 -20.63 -1.10 -1.43
N GLU A 24 -20.12 -0.33 -0.46
CA GLU A 24 -19.75 -0.80 0.89
C GLU A 24 -20.82 -1.71 1.53
N LYS A 25 -22.05 -1.24 1.63
CA LYS A 25 -23.11 -1.96 2.36
C LYS A 25 -23.57 -3.27 1.70
N GLY A 26 -23.43 -3.38 0.38
CA GLY A 26 -23.92 -4.55 -0.36
C GLY A 26 -22.82 -5.53 -0.77
N GLU A 27 -21.59 -5.06 -0.90
CA GLU A 27 -20.53 -5.82 -1.54
C GLU A 27 -19.38 -6.22 -0.60
N THR A 28 -19.24 -5.57 0.57
CA THR A 28 -18.15 -5.84 1.52
C THR A 28 -17.98 -7.31 1.84
N HIS A 29 -19.06 -7.99 2.19
CA HIS A 29 -19.01 -9.41 2.57
C HIS A 29 -18.49 -10.29 1.42
N SER A 30 -19.04 -10.13 0.22
CA SER A 30 -18.67 -10.93 -0.96
C SER A 30 -17.24 -10.61 -1.42
N PHE A 31 -16.84 -9.34 -1.37
CA PHE A 31 -15.48 -8.89 -1.69
C PHE A 31 -14.45 -9.56 -0.80
N TRP A 32 -14.63 -9.48 0.52
CA TRP A 32 -13.68 -10.05 1.48
C TRP A 32 -13.70 -11.58 1.48
N LEU A 33 -14.88 -12.19 1.25
CA LEU A 33 -14.98 -13.64 1.11
C LEU A 33 -14.14 -14.11 -0.08
N SER A 34 -14.31 -13.49 -1.25
CA SER A 34 -13.56 -13.80 -2.46
C SER A 34 -12.06 -13.56 -2.29
N LEU A 35 -11.66 -12.40 -1.73
CA LEU A 35 -10.25 -12.12 -1.47
C LEU A 35 -9.60 -13.17 -0.57
N LEU A 36 -10.22 -13.47 0.56
CA LEU A 36 -9.67 -14.39 1.56
C LEU A 36 -9.62 -15.82 1.04
N GLN A 37 -10.67 -16.26 0.35
CA GLN A 37 -10.80 -17.62 -0.14
C GLN A 37 -10.02 -17.85 -1.43
N ASP A 38 -10.27 -17.05 -2.46
CA ASP A 38 -9.80 -17.32 -3.82
C ASP A 38 -8.35 -16.86 -4.04
N VAL A 39 -7.99 -15.69 -3.47
CA VAL A 39 -6.65 -15.13 -3.63
C VAL A 39 -5.70 -15.60 -2.53
N LEU A 40 -6.13 -15.51 -1.26
CA LEU A 40 -5.28 -15.85 -0.12
C LEU A 40 -5.34 -17.33 0.26
N GLY A 41 -6.30 -18.09 -0.29
CA GLY A 41 -6.42 -19.53 -0.11
C GLY A 41 -6.89 -19.92 1.30
N MET A 42 -7.60 -19.03 1.99
CA MET A 42 -8.14 -19.29 3.32
C MET A 42 -9.33 -20.24 3.20
N ARG A 43 -9.29 -21.35 3.93
CA ARG A 43 -10.41 -22.30 3.96
C ARG A 43 -11.41 -21.93 5.04
N GLU A 44 -12.70 -22.16 4.76
CA GLU A 44 -13.79 -21.97 5.73
C GLU A 44 -13.90 -20.52 6.22
N VAL A 45 -13.76 -19.56 5.32
CA VAL A 45 -13.78 -18.12 5.66
C VAL A 45 -15.03 -17.74 6.45
N SER A 46 -16.22 -18.24 6.02
CA SER A 46 -17.51 -17.96 6.66
C SER A 46 -17.58 -18.39 8.14
N THR A 47 -16.77 -19.37 8.55
CA THR A 47 -16.75 -19.85 9.95
C THR A 47 -15.58 -19.30 10.74
N LYS A 48 -14.47 -18.96 10.07
CA LYS A 48 -13.22 -18.47 10.70
C LYS A 48 -13.14 -16.96 10.80
N CYS A 49 -13.87 -16.24 9.96
CA CYS A 49 -13.99 -14.79 10.00
C CYS A 49 -15.38 -14.39 10.51
N ARG A 50 -15.48 -13.16 11.00
CA ARG A 50 -16.76 -12.59 11.43
C ARG A 50 -16.97 -11.31 10.63
N PHE A 51 -18.18 -11.16 10.12
CA PHE A 51 -18.61 -10.00 9.37
C PHE A 51 -19.61 -9.21 10.20
N GLU A 52 -19.58 -7.90 10.08
CA GLU A 52 -20.48 -6.96 10.79
C GLU A 52 -20.55 -7.22 12.31
N GLN A 53 -19.38 -7.42 12.93
CA GLN A 53 -19.32 -7.69 14.36
C GLN A 53 -19.65 -6.43 15.17
N ARG A 54 -20.75 -6.47 15.92
CA ARG A 54 -21.15 -5.38 16.81
C ARG A 54 -20.10 -5.11 17.90
N THR A 55 -19.79 -3.85 18.15
CA THR A 55 -18.83 -3.42 19.18
C THR A 55 -19.54 -2.85 20.41
N ARG A 56 -18.84 -2.86 21.56
CA ARG A 56 -19.33 -2.19 22.77
C ARG A 56 -19.27 -0.65 22.66
N ALA A 57 -18.43 -0.13 21.81
CA ALA A 57 -18.32 1.30 21.53
C ALA A 57 -19.46 1.85 20.65
N GLY A 58 -20.40 0.97 20.23
CA GLY A 58 -21.43 1.28 19.24
C GLY A 58 -20.86 1.13 17.83
N GLY A 59 -21.72 0.71 16.87
CA GLY A 59 -21.32 0.41 15.50
C GLY A 59 -20.80 -1.02 15.32
N PHE A 60 -20.23 -1.27 14.15
CA PHE A 60 -19.83 -2.60 13.69
C PHE A 60 -18.42 -2.56 13.14
N ILE A 61 -17.69 -3.64 13.32
CA ILE A 61 -16.45 -3.94 12.60
C ILE A 61 -16.86 -4.73 11.37
N ASP A 62 -16.47 -4.26 10.18
CA ASP A 62 -16.92 -4.87 8.93
C ASP A 62 -16.41 -6.30 8.77
N VAL A 63 -15.12 -6.54 9.02
CA VAL A 63 -14.53 -7.89 9.01
C VAL A 63 -13.57 -8.07 10.18
N VAL A 64 -13.67 -9.21 10.86
CA VAL A 64 -12.70 -9.67 11.86
C VAL A 64 -12.06 -10.95 11.37
N ILE A 65 -10.73 -11.00 11.32
CA ILE A 65 -9.91 -12.15 10.91
C ILE A 65 -9.08 -12.61 12.11
N PRO A 66 -9.64 -13.45 13.01
CA PRO A 66 -8.99 -13.81 14.27
C PRO A 66 -7.62 -14.49 14.11
N SER A 67 -7.49 -15.35 13.10
CA SER A 67 -6.24 -16.08 12.82
C SER A 67 -5.08 -15.16 12.42
N ALA A 68 -5.39 -14.01 11.83
CA ALA A 68 -4.42 -12.98 11.46
C ALA A 68 -4.38 -11.83 12.48
N ARG A 69 -5.14 -11.89 13.58
CA ARG A 69 -5.29 -10.80 14.56
C ARG A 69 -5.55 -9.46 13.89
N THR A 70 -6.45 -9.47 12.90
CA THR A 70 -6.73 -8.32 12.03
C THR A 70 -8.20 -7.95 12.06
N ILE A 71 -8.48 -6.66 12.03
CA ILE A 71 -9.82 -6.13 11.73
C ILE A 71 -9.76 -5.28 10.48
N VAL A 72 -10.92 -5.15 9.84
CA VAL A 72 -11.08 -4.37 8.61
C VAL A 72 -12.14 -3.30 8.82
N GLU A 73 -11.86 -2.11 8.31
CA GLU A 73 -12.81 -1.04 8.07
C GLU A 73 -12.94 -0.85 6.56
N GLN A 74 -14.12 -1.11 6.03
CA GLN A 74 -14.42 -0.98 4.61
C GLN A 74 -15.08 0.37 4.33
N LYS A 75 -14.72 0.97 3.21
CA LYS A 75 -15.35 2.17 2.65
C LYS A 75 -15.78 1.92 1.21
N SER A 76 -16.72 2.72 0.73
CA SER A 76 -17.12 2.70 -0.68
C SER A 76 -15.97 3.13 -1.59
N SER A 77 -15.99 2.67 -2.84
CA SER A 77 -15.08 3.13 -3.89
C SER A 77 -15.09 4.66 -4.01
N GLY A 78 -13.92 5.25 -4.29
CA GLY A 78 -13.72 6.69 -4.40
C GLY A 78 -13.65 7.44 -3.06
N VAL A 79 -13.88 6.78 -1.91
CA VAL A 79 -13.66 7.40 -0.60
C VAL A 79 -12.17 7.58 -0.34
N ASN A 80 -11.77 8.80 -0.01
CA ASN A 80 -10.39 9.09 0.37
C ASN A 80 -10.11 8.57 1.79
N LEU A 81 -9.19 7.62 1.91
CA LEU A 81 -8.87 6.96 3.18
C LEU A 81 -8.09 7.83 4.17
N ASP A 82 -7.56 8.97 3.74
CA ASP A 82 -6.87 9.95 4.61
C ASP A 82 -7.83 11.02 5.13
N ARG A 83 -9.00 11.13 4.51
CA ARG A 83 -9.93 12.20 4.87
C ARG A 83 -10.92 11.72 5.91
N GLY A 84 -11.01 12.48 7.01
CA GLY A 84 -12.04 12.24 8.02
C GLY A 84 -13.45 12.53 7.50
N GLU A 85 -14.40 11.75 7.95
CA GLU A 85 -15.84 12.00 7.83
C GLU A 85 -16.36 12.57 9.14
N LEU A 86 -17.37 13.48 9.04
CA LEU A 86 -17.99 14.05 10.22
C LEU A 86 -18.84 12.98 10.94
N ARG A 87 -18.40 12.54 12.12
CA ARG A 87 -19.11 11.58 12.96
C ARG A 87 -19.26 12.14 14.37
N GLN A 88 -20.49 12.26 14.83
CA GLN A 88 -20.80 12.80 16.18
C GLN A 88 -20.11 14.14 16.48
N GLY A 89 -19.99 15.02 15.47
CA GLY A 89 -19.36 16.34 15.61
C GLY A 89 -17.83 16.37 15.51
N GLN A 90 -17.19 15.24 15.26
CA GLN A 90 -15.72 15.12 15.07
C GLN A 90 -15.40 14.60 13.68
N MET A 91 -14.30 15.08 13.10
CA MET A 91 -13.74 14.52 11.88
C MET A 91 -12.97 13.25 12.26
N VAL A 92 -13.37 12.12 11.71
CA VAL A 92 -12.82 10.79 12.03
C VAL A 92 -12.43 10.11 10.74
N THR A 93 -11.16 9.76 10.61
CA THR A 93 -10.66 8.96 9.48
C THR A 93 -11.12 7.50 9.61
N PRO A 94 -11.14 6.73 8.50
CA PRO A 94 -11.43 5.31 8.57
C PRO A 94 -10.51 4.54 9.53
N PHE A 95 -9.22 4.88 9.60
CA PHE A 95 -8.30 4.28 10.56
C PHE A 95 -8.69 4.59 12.02
N GLU A 96 -8.96 5.85 12.33
CA GLU A 96 -9.38 6.25 13.69
C GLU A 96 -10.69 5.60 14.11
N GLN A 97 -11.63 5.42 13.16
CA GLN A 97 -12.85 4.68 13.39
C GLN A 97 -12.56 3.23 13.77
N ALA A 98 -11.77 2.53 12.98
CA ALA A 98 -11.38 1.14 13.24
C ALA A 98 -10.57 1.02 14.54
N LYS A 99 -9.66 1.96 14.81
CA LYS A 99 -8.85 2.00 16.02
C LYS A 99 -9.72 2.12 17.28
N ARG A 100 -10.74 2.97 17.25
CA ARG A 100 -11.71 3.07 18.35
C ARG A 100 -12.43 1.75 18.61
N TYR A 101 -12.78 1.01 17.56
CA TYR A 101 -13.40 -0.30 17.71
C TYR A 101 -12.41 -1.34 18.25
N ALA A 102 -11.17 -1.32 17.77
CA ALA A 102 -10.10 -2.18 18.27
C ALA A 102 -9.86 -1.99 19.77
N ASP A 103 -9.82 -0.75 20.24
CA ASP A 103 -9.60 -0.40 21.64
C ASP A 103 -10.77 -0.82 22.56
N ALA A 104 -11.99 -0.87 22.00
CA ALA A 104 -13.19 -1.33 22.72
C ALA A 104 -13.30 -2.87 22.80
N LEU A 105 -12.45 -3.62 22.11
CA LEU A 105 -12.42 -5.07 22.19
C LEU A 105 -11.74 -5.54 23.48
N PRO A 106 -12.16 -6.70 24.04
CA PRO A 106 -11.44 -7.33 25.13
C PRO A 106 -9.98 -7.58 24.77
N ASN A 107 -9.05 -7.47 25.71
CA ASN A 107 -7.60 -7.59 25.48
C ASN A 107 -7.19 -8.83 24.67
N ARG A 108 -7.85 -9.97 24.89
CA ARG A 108 -7.58 -11.22 24.14
C ARG A 108 -8.03 -11.18 22.68
N GLN A 109 -8.88 -10.22 22.32
CA GLN A 109 -9.45 -10.06 20.97
C GLN A 109 -8.90 -8.82 20.26
N ARG A 110 -8.01 -8.07 20.92
CA ARG A 110 -7.38 -6.90 20.29
C ARG A 110 -6.57 -7.33 19.08
N PRO A 111 -6.76 -6.66 17.95
CA PRO A 111 -5.99 -6.95 16.75
C PRO A 111 -4.56 -6.40 16.87
N ASP A 112 -3.66 -6.98 16.12
CA ASP A 112 -2.33 -6.42 15.88
C ASP A 112 -2.31 -5.54 14.61
N PHE A 113 -3.28 -5.76 13.71
CA PHE A 113 -3.38 -5.05 12.44
C PHE A 113 -4.78 -4.49 12.22
N ILE A 114 -4.82 -3.31 11.60
CA ILE A 114 -6.03 -2.73 11.02
C ILE A 114 -5.83 -2.64 9.52
N ILE A 115 -6.79 -3.12 8.76
CA ILE A 115 -6.85 -2.89 7.31
C ILE A 115 -7.97 -1.89 7.04
N VAL A 116 -7.65 -0.81 6.35
CA VAL A 116 -8.64 0.11 5.80
C VAL A 116 -8.70 -0.10 4.29
N CYS A 117 -9.89 -0.29 3.75
CA CYS A 117 -10.09 -0.61 2.34
C CYS A 117 -11.24 0.20 1.73
N ASN A 118 -11.11 0.56 0.44
CA ASN A 118 -12.16 1.22 -0.33
C ASN A 118 -12.42 0.52 -1.68
N PHE A 119 -12.22 -0.78 -1.78
CA PHE A 119 -12.27 -1.60 -2.99
C PHE A 119 -11.13 -1.35 -4.00
N GLU A 120 -10.44 -0.22 -3.93
CA GLU A 120 -9.35 0.17 -4.85
C GLU A 120 -7.99 0.07 -4.17
N CYS A 121 -7.95 0.33 -2.87
CA CYS A 121 -6.75 0.36 -2.07
C CYS A 121 -6.96 -0.36 -0.74
N PHE A 122 -5.95 -1.10 -0.31
CA PHE A 122 -5.83 -1.63 1.04
C PHE A 122 -4.70 -0.90 1.76
N ARG A 123 -4.97 -0.36 2.94
CA ARG A 123 -3.96 0.16 3.86
C ARG A 123 -3.84 -0.74 5.07
N VAL A 124 -2.67 -1.26 5.30
CA VAL A 124 -2.38 -2.14 6.44
C VAL A 124 -1.59 -1.36 7.47
N HIS A 125 -2.21 -1.14 8.62
CA HIS A 125 -1.64 -0.47 9.78
C HIS A 125 -1.24 -1.52 10.81
N ASP A 126 0.04 -1.51 11.21
CA ASP A 126 0.57 -2.34 12.30
C ASP A 126 0.45 -1.58 13.62
N LEU A 127 -0.39 -2.07 14.52
CA LEU A 127 -0.65 -1.42 15.81
C LEU A 127 0.50 -1.55 16.83
N ASN A 128 1.52 -2.33 16.50
CA ASN A 128 2.72 -2.47 17.35
C ASN A 128 3.80 -1.43 17.01
N LYS A 129 3.60 -0.61 15.97
CA LYS A 129 4.50 0.48 15.61
C LYS A 129 4.25 1.73 16.46
N ASP A 130 5.24 2.61 16.55
CA ASP A 130 5.15 3.87 17.30
C ASP A 130 4.14 4.85 16.67
N ASP A 131 4.04 4.88 15.35
CA ASP A 131 3.05 5.66 14.60
C ASP A 131 2.24 4.77 13.63
N PRO A 132 1.25 4.02 14.13
CA PRO A 132 0.44 3.17 13.27
C PRO A 132 -0.42 3.94 12.25
N ALA A 133 -0.70 5.22 12.51
CA ALA A 133 -1.52 6.06 11.63
C ALA A 133 -0.73 6.53 10.40
N GLY A 134 0.53 6.92 10.59
CA GLY A 134 1.38 7.44 9.53
C GLY A 134 2.26 6.39 8.84
N ASP A 135 2.62 5.29 9.53
CA ASP A 135 3.47 4.22 9.00
C ASP A 135 2.65 2.99 8.60
N TYR A 136 2.01 3.06 7.44
CA TYR A 136 1.20 1.99 6.87
C TYR A 136 1.74 1.51 5.53
N ILE A 137 1.28 0.35 5.08
CA ILE A 137 1.61 -0.24 3.78
C ILE A 137 0.39 -0.19 2.88
N ASP A 138 0.50 0.47 1.73
CA ASP A 138 -0.55 0.51 0.71
C ASP A 138 -0.43 -0.64 -0.28
N PHE A 139 -1.56 -1.25 -0.61
CA PHE A 139 -1.73 -2.17 -1.72
C PHE A 139 -2.86 -1.67 -2.61
N LEU A 140 -2.58 -1.52 -3.90
CA LEU A 140 -3.57 -1.14 -4.90
C LEU A 140 -4.12 -2.36 -5.61
N ILE A 141 -5.41 -2.36 -5.85
CA ILE A 141 -6.11 -3.48 -6.49
C ILE A 141 -5.94 -3.41 -8.01
N ASP A 142 -5.79 -2.21 -8.58
CA ASP A 142 -5.57 -2.02 -10.01
C ASP A 142 -4.09 -2.26 -10.39
N PRO A 143 -3.79 -3.32 -11.17
CA PRO A 143 -2.42 -3.58 -11.64
C PRO A 143 -1.83 -2.47 -12.50
N ALA A 144 -2.65 -1.76 -13.28
CA ALA A 144 -2.20 -0.66 -14.11
C ALA A 144 -1.79 0.53 -13.25
N TYR A 145 -2.61 0.88 -12.26
CA TYR A 145 -2.31 1.95 -11.31
C TYR A 145 -1.08 1.62 -10.44
N SER A 146 -1.02 0.39 -9.92
CA SER A 146 0.14 -0.10 -9.15
C SER A 146 1.44 -0.01 -9.93
N ARG A 147 1.41 -0.31 -11.23
CA ARG A 147 2.58 -0.21 -12.10
C ARG A 147 3.03 1.24 -12.27
N THR A 148 2.11 2.14 -12.61
CA THR A 148 2.39 3.57 -12.79
C THR A 148 2.90 4.21 -11.51
N GLU A 149 2.30 3.90 -10.35
CA GLU A 149 2.74 4.45 -9.07
C GLU A 149 4.11 3.90 -8.65
N LYS A 150 4.39 2.61 -8.87
CA LYS A 150 5.73 2.04 -8.66
C LYS A 150 6.76 2.70 -9.55
N GLU A 151 6.46 2.89 -10.83
CA GLU A 151 7.32 3.58 -11.78
C GLU A 151 7.58 5.03 -11.33
N ARG A 152 6.55 5.72 -10.84
CA ARG A 152 6.66 7.07 -10.27
C ARG A 152 7.54 7.09 -9.02
N GLN A 153 7.34 6.17 -8.08
CA GLN A 153 8.13 6.05 -6.85
C GLN A 153 9.60 5.72 -7.15
N VAL A 154 9.85 4.81 -8.09
CA VAL A 154 11.21 4.48 -8.55
C VAL A 154 11.87 5.73 -9.16
N SER A 155 11.14 6.48 -9.98
CA SER A 155 11.65 7.70 -10.61
C SER A 155 11.99 8.79 -9.57
N ILE A 156 11.15 8.97 -8.55
CA ILE A 156 11.40 9.91 -7.44
C ILE A 156 12.63 9.48 -6.64
N ARG A 157 12.75 8.20 -6.29
CA ARG A 157 13.92 7.67 -5.56
C ARG A 157 15.21 7.80 -6.38
N ALA A 158 15.14 7.49 -7.66
CA ALA A 158 16.28 7.67 -8.56
C ALA A 158 16.71 9.15 -8.60
N GLY A 159 15.77 10.09 -8.77
CA GLY A 159 16.04 11.52 -8.72
C GLY A 159 16.68 11.99 -7.40
N GLN A 160 16.21 11.46 -6.25
CA GLN A 160 16.78 11.76 -4.95
C GLN A 160 18.21 11.23 -4.80
N LEU A 161 18.49 10.00 -5.29
CA LEU A 161 19.84 9.42 -5.27
C LEU A 161 20.80 10.19 -6.16
N ILE A 162 20.38 10.56 -7.36
CA ILE A 162 21.17 11.41 -8.28
C ILE A 162 21.43 12.78 -7.64
N GLY A 163 20.45 13.38 -7.00
CA GLY A 163 20.63 14.64 -6.27
C GLY A 163 21.59 14.54 -5.08
N LYS A 164 21.63 13.39 -4.37
CA LYS A 164 22.63 13.13 -3.32
C LYS A 164 24.03 12.96 -3.91
N LEU A 165 24.14 12.17 -4.99
CA LEU A 165 25.40 11.95 -5.71
C LEU A 165 25.95 13.28 -6.25
N HIS A 166 25.11 14.08 -6.90
CA HIS A 166 25.48 15.39 -7.42
C HIS A 166 26.05 16.30 -6.32
N ARG A 167 25.36 16.40 -5.18
CA ARG A 167 25.84 17.22 -4.05
C ARG A 167 27.17 16.69 -3.49
N GLY A 168 27.29 15.39 -3.24
CA GLY A 168 28.52 14.80 -2.70
C GLY A 168 29.70 14.94 -3.64
N LEU A 169 29.49 14.89 -4.96
CA LEU A 169 30.54 15.14 -5.93
C LEU A 169 30.89 16.63 -6.04
N LEU A 170 29.90 17.52 -5.95
CA LEU A 170 30.11 18.95 -6.00
C LEU A 170 31.05 19.45 -4.90
N GLU A 171 30.92 18.88 -3.69
CA GLU A 171 31.77 19.18 -2.54
C GLU A 171 33.27 18.82 -2.76
N GLN A 172 33.56 17.94 -3.74
CA GLN A 172 34.94 17.56 -4.07
C GLN A 172 35.58 18.45 -5.15
N TYR A 173 34.84 19.33 -5.77
CA TYR A 173 35.38 20.25 -6.78
C TYR A 173 36.09 21.43 -6.10
N GLN A 174 37.22 21.89 -6.69
CA GLN A 174 37.97 23.02 -6.18
C GLN A 174 37.19 24.34 -6.28
N ASP A 175 36.33 24.47 -7.26
CA ASP A 175 35.46 25.62 -7.47
C ASP A 175 34.02 25.14 -7.78
N PRO A 176 33.24 24.76 -6.72
CA PRO A 176 31.91 24.22 -6.89
C PRO A 176 30.88 25.20 -7.47
N ASP A 177 31.11 26.50 -7.30
CA ASP A 177 30.17 27.53 -7.76
C ASP A 177 30.43 27.95 -9.21
N SER A 178 31.52 27.50 -9.84
CA SER A 178 31.77 27.81 -11.23
C SER A 178 30.78 27.15 -12.17
N ALA A 179 30.37 27.90 -13.19
CA ALA A 179 29.47 27.40 -14.23
C ALA A 179 30.05 26.18 -14.97
N TRP A 180 31.39 26.09 -15.07
CA TRP A 180 32.06 24.96 -15.70
C TRP A 180 32.00 23.70 -14.84
N SER A 181 32.29 23.80 -13.54
CA SER A 181 32.19 22.67 -12.58
C SER A 181 30.77 22.11 -12.55
N GLN A 182 29.77 22.99 -12.43
CA GLN A 182 28.37 22.59 -12.45
C GLN A 182 27.96 21.94 -13.77
N HIS A 183 28.43 22.47 -14.91
CA HIS A 183 28.16 21.86 -16.20
C HIS A 183 28.78 20.46 -16.33
N CYS A 184 30.05 20.31 -15.96
CA CYS A 184 30.74 19.03 -16.00
C CYS A 184 30.06 17.98 -15.11
N LEU A 185 29.63 18.37 -13.92
CA LEU A 185 28.94 17.49 -12.98
C LEU A 185 27.56 17.08 -13.49
N ASN A 186 26.80 18.01 -14.06
CA ASN A 186 25.52 17.72 -14.69
C ASN A 186 25.68 16.71 -15.83
N VAL A 187 26.66 16.89 -16.70
CA VAL A 187 26.97 15.96 -17.80
C VAL A 187 27.35 14.57 -17.25
N LEU A 188 28.16 14.53 -16.19
CA LEU A 188 28.54 13.26 -15.54
C LEU A 188 27.31 12.54 -14.98
N CYS A 189 26.45 13.24 -14.24
CA CYS A 189 25.22 12.67 -13.67
C CYS A 189 24.29 12.14 -14.76
N VAL A 190 24.09 12.88 -15.86
CA VAL A 190 23.26 12.44 -16.99
C VAL A 190 23.83 11.18 -17.64
N ARG A 191 25.15 11.12 -17.84
CA ARG A 191 25.82 9.95 -18.43
C ARG A 191 25.69 8.72 -17.52
N LEU A 192 25.87 8.87 -16.22
CA LEU A 192 25.69 7.77 -15.24
C LEU A 192 24.26 7.23 -15.28
N VAL A 193 23.25 8.13 -15.30
CA VAL A 193 21.85 7.70 -15.43
C VAL A 193 21.62 6.94 -16.72
N PHE A 194 22.16 7.45 -17.83
CA PHE A 194 22.04 6.76 -19.13
C PHE A 194 22.72 5.40 -19.12
N CYS A 195 23.92 5.28 -18.55
CA CYS A 195 24.63 4.00 -18.47
C CYS A 195 23.85 2.98 -17.64
N LEU A 196 23.34 3.36 -16.46
CA LEU A 196 22.53 2.50 -15.59
C LEU A 196 21.23 2.06 -16.29
N PHE A 197 20.58 3.00 -17.01
CA PHE A 197 19.38 2.67 -17.79
C PHE A 197 19.69 1.72 -18.94
N ALA A 198 20.78 1.93 -19.64
CA ALA A 198 21.19 1.11 -20.77
C ALA A 198 21.58 -0.32 -20.36
N GLU A 199 22.18 -0.46 -19.15
CA GLU A 199 22.49 -1.76 -18.55
C GLU A 199 21.20 -2.49 -18.17
N ASP A 200 20.28 -1.82 -17.47
CA ASP A 200 18.98 -2.40 -17.05
C ASP A 200 18.12 -2.78 -18.27
N ALA A 201 18.17 -1.99 -19.33
CA ALA A 201 17.51 -2.28 -20.61
C ALA A 201 18.20 -3.39 -21.43
N GLY A 202 19.33 -3.92 -20.97
CA GLY A 202 20.08 -4.95 -21.67
C GLY A 202 20.77 -4.49 -22.96
N LEU A 203 20.99 -3.18 -23.13
CA LEU A 203 21.68 -2.60 -24.29
C LEU A 203 23.20 -2.88 -24.23
N PHE A 204 23.74 -3.12 -23.06
CA PHE A 204 25.11 -3.57 -22.82
C PHE A 204 25.08 -5.01 -22.32
N GLY A 205 26.15 -5.78 -22.61
CA GLY A 205 26.31 -7.10 -22.02
C GLY A 205 26.35 -7.01 -20.48
N LYS A 206 25.91 -8.08 -19.79
CA LYS A 206 26.01 -8.13 -18.32
C LYS A 206 27.45 -7.88 -17.89
N ASP A 207 27.61 -7.03 -16.87
CA ASP A 207 28.92 -6.64 -16.29
C ASP A 207 29.81 -5.80 -17.24
N ALA A 208 29.19 -4.93 -18.05
CA ALA A 208 29.91 -4.05 -18.97
C ALA A 208 30.32 -2.68 -18.35
N LEU A 209 29.99 -2.44 -17.06
CA LEU A 209 30.35 -1.23 -16.30
C LEU A 209 31.29 -1.53 -15.16
#